data_63dbe54c4833070a4ee50659269821f0
#
_entry.id   63dbe54c4833070a4ee50659269821f0
#
_cell.length_a   1.000
_cell.length_b   1.000
_cell.length_c   1.000
_cell.angle_alpha   90.00
_cell.angle_beta   90.00
_cell.angle_gamma   90.00
#
_symmetry.space_group_name_H-M   'P 1'
#
loop_
_entity.id
_entity.type
_entity.pdbx_description
1 polymer ?
#
loop_
_entity_poly.entity_id
_entity_poly.type
_entity_poly.pdbx_seq_one_letter_code
_entity_poly.pdbx_strand_id
1 'polypeptide(L)'
;MGAGLGGGHRRLEGHYGLISDNFVNLNVVLANGTEVTVSSTSHPDLFWAMQGAGHNFGIVTSAELKIHPKETSTWHYHNYVWAGDKLEQVFSALNTLHHGNGTGTTPVDMAVNFGVYRIIPEISNTTAVIYWTFAYSGSAADAEDALSPFTAIPALTQEQGDVPYPDIARVQGTDLTGPLCAENLIHVTSTAGLLKWNVTAQRQIYEHFNAQIARYPALKFTTTVGHEAYSNRAVKDSFPDWSQSAFPWRAENHLTYFDCVVPDAQKDNATLKAAARTWANEVRDLWNQGQEETGSSSESKEKPRIYVNYASGMLSGEGYPLEATYGYESWRLDKLREIKKEYDPLNRFRFFEPIVREDSVKMVGYK
;
A
#
# COMPACT_ATOMS: atom_id res chain seq x y z
N MET A 1 -2.64 -0.18 -15.28
CA MET A 1 -4.08 -0.44 -14.99
C MET A 1 -4.28 -1.30 -13.74
N GLY A 2 -3.45 -2.32 -13.49
CA GLY A 2 -3.64 -3.24 -12.35
C GLY A 2 -3.87 -2.54 -11.02
N ALA A 3 -3.04 -1.60 -10.65
CA ALA A 3 -3.19 -0.84 -9.41
C ALA A 3 -4.55 -0.13 -9.29
N GLY A 4 -5.06 0.48 -10.37
CA GLY A 4 -6.34 1.19 -10.37
C GLY A 4 -7.55 0.29 -10.11
N LEU A 5 -7.48 -0.99 -10.49
CA LEU A 5 -8.57 -1.96 -10.25
C LEU A 5 -8.72 -2.31 -8.75
N GLY A 6 -7.69 -2.07 -7.95
CA GLY A 6 -7.71 -2.17 -6.49
C GLY A 6 -7.73 -0.82 -5.77
N GLY A 7 -8.24 0.25 -6.42
CA GLY A 7 -8.20 1.62 -5.93
C GLY A 7 -7.05 2.41 -6.54
N GLY A 8 -5.82 2.08 -6.19
CA GLY A 8 -4.59 2.62 -6.78
C GLY A 8 -4.13 3.93 -6.16
N HIS A 9 -3.27 3.85 -5.16
CA HIS A 9 -2.56 5.02 -4.63
C HIS A 9 -1.58 5.60 -5.65
N ARG A 10 -1.37 6.93 -5.60
CA ARG A 10 -0.51 7.65 -6.55
C ARG A 10 0.15 8.89 -5.95
N ARG A 11 1.20 9.42 -6.60
CA ARG A 11 1.95 10.58 -6.10
C ARG A 11 1.11 11.85 -5.94
N LEU A 12 0.15 12.10 -6.81
CA LEU A 12 -0.71 13.28 -6.80
C LEU A 12 -2.08 12.99 -6.15
N GLU A 13 -2.13 12.04 -5.25
CA GLU A 13 -3.37 11.61 -4.60
C GLU A 13 -4.04 12.72 -3.78
N GLY A 14 -3.24 13.59 -3.15
CA GLY A 14 -3.74 14.74 -2.41
C GLY A 14 -4.57 15.72 -3.25
N HIS A 15 -4.26 15.84 -4.54
CA HIS A 15 -4.96 16.71 -5.48
C HIS A 15 -6.10 16.02 -6.22
N TYR A 16 -5.91 14.74 -6.61
CA TYR A 16 -6.76 14.11 -7.62
C TYR A 16 -7.34 12.75 -7.21
N GLY A 17 -7.18 12.35 -5.95
CA GLY A 17 -7.69 11.07 -5.44
C GLY A 17 -6.94 9.84 -5.99
N LEU A 18 -7.54 8.68 -5.83
CA LEU A 18 -7.01 7.39 -6.30
C LEU A 18 -6.98 7.32 -7.82
N ILE A 19 -6.26 6.36 -8.38
CA ILE A 19 -6.29 6.09 -9.83
C ILE A 19 -7.73 5.75 -10.26
N SER A 20 -8.44 4.92 -9.50
CA SER A 20 -9.81 4.53 -9.80
C SER A 20 -10.81 5.69 -9.80
N ASP A 21 -10.57 6.73 -9.00
CA ASP A 21 -11.44 7.92 -8.96
C ASP A 21 -11.37 8.73 -10.27
N ASN A 22 -10.38 8.43 -11.10
CA ASN A 22 -10.16 9.06 -12.39
C ASN A 22 -10.59 8.19 -13.58
N PHE A 23 -11.21 7.04 -13.36
CA PHE A 23 -11.79 6.26 -14.44
C PHE A 23 -12.99 6.98 -15.06
N VAL A 24 -13.02 7.05 -16.39
CA VAL A 24 -14.16 7.51 -17.19
C VAL A 24 -14.92 6.30 -17.72
N ASN A 25 -14.20 5.39 -18.38
CA ASN A 25 -14.71 4.10 -18.79
C ASN A 25 -13.62 3.03 -18.85
N LEU A 26 -14.06 1.78 -18.87
CA LEU A 26 -13.22 0.60 -19.02
C LEU A 26 -13.82 -0.31 -20.10
N ASN A 27 -13.02 -0.82 -21.00
CA ASN A 27 -13.41 -1.92 -21.87
C ASN A 27 -12.94 -3.24 -21.25
N VAL A 28 -13.89 -4.14 -20.98
CA VAL A 28 -13.68 -5.33 -20.16
C VAL A 28 -14.13 -6.58 -20.92
N VAL A 29 -13.30 -7.59 -20.93
CA VAL A 29 -13.68 -8.95 -21.35
C VAL A 29 -14.13 -9.73 -20.13
N LEU A 30 -15.38 -10.14 -20.11
CA LEU A 30 -16.02 -10.89 -19.04
C LEU A 30 -15.65 -12.38 -19.05
N ALA A 31 -16.00 -13.11 -18.00
CA ALA A 31 -15.74 -14.54 -17.84
C ALA A 31 -16.32 -15.43 -18.95
N ASN A 32 -17.39 -14.99 -19.61
CA ASN A 32 -18.03 -15.68 -20.75
C ASN A 32 -17.44 -15.31 -22.12
N GLY A 33 -16.44 -14.40 -22.15
CA GLY A 33 -15.82 -13.90 -23.38
C GLY A 33 -16.51 -12.69 -24.01
N THR A 34 -17.58 -12.19 -23.41
CA THR A 34 -18.27 -10.98 -23.91
C THR A 34 -17.45 -9.74 -23.60
N GLU A 35 -17.34 -8.85 -24.58
CA GLU A 35 -16.75 -7.52 -24.41
C GLU A 35 -17.82 -6.51 -24.03
N VAL A 36 -17.55 -5.73 -22.97
CA VAL A 36 -18.46 -4.68 -22.49
C VAL A 36 -17.70 -3.39 -22.21
N THR A 37 -18.34 -2.25 -22.45
CA THR A 37 -17.84 -0.96 -21.98
C THR A 37 -18.52 -0.62 -20.67
N VAL A 38 -17.73 -0.37 -19.64
CA VAL A 38 -18.15 -0.19 -18.25
C VAL A 38 -17.89 1.26 -17.84
N SER A 39 -18.92 1.96 -17.38
CA SER A 39 -18.84 3.36 -16.95
C SER A 39 -19.96 3.67 -15.94
N SER A 40 -20.01 4.91 -15.45
CA SER A 40 -21.09 5.36 -14.55
C SER A 40 -22.50 5.28 -15.18
N THR A 41 -22.61 5.17 -16.51
CA THR A 41 -23.88 5.09 -17.26
C THR A 41 -24.06 3.78 -18.02
N SER A 42 -23.05 2.93 -18.04
CA SER A 42 -23.08 1.61 -18.68
C SER A 42 -22.51 0.57 -17.73
N HIS A 43 -23.30 -0.41 -17.31
CA HIS A 43 -22.95 -1.37 -16.26
C HIS A 43 -22.43 -0.68 -14.97
N PRO A 44 -23.21 0.25 -14.36
CA PRO A 44 -22.74 1.10 -13.26
C PRO A 44 -22.41 0.32 -11.98
N ASP A 45 -23.01 -0.82 -11.77
CA ASP A 45 -22.72 -1.76 -10.69
C ASP A 45 -21.33 -2.41 -10.87
N LEU A 46 -21.04 -2.89 -12.07
CA LEU A 46 -19.73 -3.41 -12.42
C LEU A 46 -18.67 -2.30 -12.37
N PHE A 47 -19.01 -1.07 -12.82
CA PHE A 47 -18.12 0.08 -12.73
C PHE A 47 -17.73 0.39 -11.27
N TRP A 48 -18.71 0.31 -10.37
CA TRP A 48 -18.47 0.44 -8.93
C TRP A 48 -17.52 -0.65 -8.42
N ALA A 49 -17.73 -1.91 -8.82
CA ALA A 49 -16.89 -3.03 -8.41
C ALA A 49 -15.45 -2.96 -8.97
N MET A 50 -15.30 -2.45 -10.21
CA MET A 50 -13.99 -2.26 -10.85
C MET A 50 -13.13 -1.21 -10.14
N GLN A 51 -13.71 -0.36 -9.30
CA GLN A 51 -13.02 0.67 -8.52
C GLN A 51 -12.65 0.17 -7.10
N GLY A 52 -11.95 -0.96 -6.99
CA GLY A 52 -11.47 -1.52 -5.72
C GLY A 52 -11.43 -3.05 -5.66
N ALA A 53 -12.22 -3.73 -6.51
CA ALA A 53 -12.28 -5.19 -6.55
C ALA A 53 -12.22 -5.74 -7.98
N GLY A 54 -11.73 -4.95 -8.94
CA GLY A 54 -11.85 -5.22 -10.37
C GLY A 54 -11.19 -6.50 -10.85
N HIS A 55 -10.16 -6.98 -10.18
CA HIS A 55 -9.48 -8.25 -10.47
C HIS A 55 -10.39 -9.49 -10.33
N ASN A 56 -11.57 -9.35 -9.72
CA ASN A 56 -12.56 -10.42 -9.57
C ASN A 56 -13.56 -10.53 -10.72
N PHE A 57 -13.57 -9.61 -11.71
CA PHE A 57 -14.70 -9.49 -12.62
C PHE A 57 -14.38 -9.64 -14.10
N GLY A 58 -13.15 -9.34 -14.52
CA GLY A 58 -12.80 -9.42 -15.93
C GLY A 58 -11.40 -8.93 -16.25
N ILE A 59 -11.07 -8.98 -17.54
CA ILE A 59 -9.80 -8.50 -18.08
C ILE A 59 -10.05 -7.14 -18.74
N VAL A 60 -9.40 -6.11 -18.23
CA VAL A 60 -9.47 -4.76 -18.82
C VAL A 60 -8.52 -4.71 -20.02
N THR A 61 -9.06 -4.42 -21.18
CA THR A 61 -8.29 -4.29 -22.44
C THR A 61 -7.90 -2.86 -22.75
N SER A 62 -8.71 -1.89 -22.32
CA SER A 62 -8.41 -0.46 -22.39
C SER A 62 -9.18 0.33 -21.35
N ALA A 63 -8.71 1.54 -21.07
CA ALA A 63 -9.33 2.45 -20.12
C ALA A 63 -9.21 3.90 -20.61
N GLU A 64 -10.22 4.69 -20.32
CA GLU A 64 -10.17 6.14 -20.41
C GLU A 64 -10.10 6.72 -19.00
N LEU A 65 -9.10 7.60 -18.77
CA LEU A 65 -8.88 8.26 -17.50
C LEU A 65 -8.94 9.77 -17.67
N LYS A 66 -9.42 10.45 -16.64
CA LYS A 66 -9.24 11.91 -16.51
C LYS A 66 -7.74 12.21 -16.42
N ILE A 67 -7.31 13.19 -17.17
CA ILE A 67 -5.97 13.79 -17.07
C ILE A 67 -6.09 15.17 -16.44
N HIS A 68 -5.04 15.59 -15.77
CA HIS A 68 -5.01 16.82 -15.01
C HIS A 68 -3.88 17.72 -15.52
N PRO A 69 -4.03 19.05 -15.46
CA PRO A 69 -2.95 19.97 -15.78
C PRO A 69 -1.71 19.70 -14.93
N LYS A 70 -0.54 19.97 -15.50
CA LYS A 70 0.70 19.99 -14.75
C LYS A 70 0.78 21.33 -14.00
N GLU A 71 0.67 21.28 -12.68
CA GLU A 71 0.64 22.47 -11.83
C GLU A 71 2.03 23.07 -11.63
N THR A 72 3.05 22.24 -11.48
CA THR A 72 4.44 22.67 -11.34
C THR A 72 5.38 21.90 -12.27
N SER A 73 6.46 22.57 -12.68
CA SER A 73 7.54 21.92 -13.43
C SER A 73 8.62 21.33 -12.54
N THR A 74 8.69 21.77 -11.30
CA THR A 74 9.78 21.48 -10.36
C THR A 74 9.24 20.70 -9.18
N TRP A 75 9.98 19.66 -8.80
CA TRP A 75 9.71 18.83 -7.64
C TRP A 75 10.96 18.75 -6.80
N HIS A 76 10.82 19.02 -5.50
CA HIS A 76 11.88 18.81 -4.53
C HIS A 76 11.85 17.40 -4.00
N TYR A 77 13.02 16.70 -3.98
CA TYR A 77 13.15 15.43 -3.28
C TYR A 77 14.19 15.55 -2.16
N HIS A 78 14.00 14.75 -1.11
CA HIS A 78 14.95 14.62 -0.02
C HIS A 78 14.96 13.18 0.50
N ASN A 79 16.12 12.54 0.37
CA ASN A 79 16.38 11.18 0.82
C ASN A 79 17.23 11.22 2.09
N TYR A 80 16.85 10.43 3.09
CA TYR A 80 17.56 10.32 4.35
C TYR A 80 17.90 8.88 4.65
N VAL A 81 19.04 8.65 5.32
CA VAL A 81 19.37 7.41 5.99
C VAL A 81 19.66 7.72 7.44
N TRP A 82 18.87 7.22 8.35
CA TRP A 82 19.04 7.37 9.78
C TRP A 82 19.47 6.06 10.44
N ALA A 83 20.24 6.19 11.54
CA ALA A 83 20.50 5.07 12.44
C ALA A 83 19.24 4.72 13.25
N GLY A 84 19.15 3.49 13.72
CA GLY A 84 17.99 3.00 14.45
C GLY A 84 17.69 3.72 15.77
N ASP A 85 18.68 4.42 16.36
CA ASP A 85 18.49 5.26 17.57
C ASP A 85 17.68 6.54 17.30
N LYS A 86 17.42 6.87 16.02
CA LYS A 86 16.58 8.01 15.61
C LYS A 86 15.13 7.63 15.35
N LEU A 87 14.75 6.35 15.48
CA LEU A 87 13.44 5.83 15.11
C LEU A 87 12.29 6.64 15.72
N GLU A 88 12.31 6.88 17.01
CA GLU A 88 11.23 7.59 17.71
C GLU A 88 11.11 9.04 17.25
N GLN A 89 12.25 9.70 16.98
CA GLN A 89 12.26 11.07 16.46
C GLN A 89 11.67 11.11 15.05
N VAL A 90 12.06 10.17 14.18
CA VAL A 90 11.58 10.08 12.80
C VAL A 90 10.06 9.82 12.78
N PHE A 91 9.57 8.81 13.49
CA PHE A 91 8.13 8.50 13.48
C PHE A 91 7.28 9.55 14.21
N SER A 92 7.83 10.24 15.21
CA SER A 92 7.16 11.39 15.82
C SER A 92 7.03 12.56 14.82
N ALA A 93 8.08 12.86 14.06
CA ALA A 93 8.04 13.88 13.00
C ALA A 93 7.07 13.49 11.87
N LEU A 94 7.06 12.22 11.45
CA LEU A 94 6.10 11.69 10.47
C LEU A 94 4.65 11.83 10.96
N ASN A 95 4.36 11.48 12.22
CA ASN A 95 3.04 11.67 12.79
C ASN A 95 2.65 13.16 12.83
N THR A 96 3.59 14.06 13.09
CA THR A 96 3.34 15.50 13.04
C THR A 96 3.03 15.97 11.61
N LEU A 97 3.80 15.52 10.62
CA LEU A 97 3.59 15.83 9.20
C LEU A 97 2.20 15.36 8.72
N HIS A 98 1.79 14.14 9.10
CA HIS A 98 0.58 13.51 8.59
C HIS A 98 -0.68 13.80 9.40
N HIS A 99 -0.55 14.19 10.68
CA HIS A 99 -1.70 14.41 11.57
C HIS A 99 -1.76 15.81 12.17
N GLY A 100 -0.68 16.61 12.04
CA GLY A 100 -0.62 17.97 12.58
C GLY A 100 -0.99 18.02 14.07
N ASN A 101 -1.43 19.17 14.51
CA ASN A 101 -1.96 19.39 15.87
C ASN A 101 -3.45 18.99 16.00
N GLY A 102 -3.85 17.88 15.39
CA GLY A 102 -5.23 17.37 15.46
C GLY A 102 -6.14 17.73 14.27
N THR A 103 -5.66 18.51 13.30
CA THR A 103 -6.40 18.80 12.05
C THR A 103 -5.98 17.89 10.89
N GLY A 104 -5.06 17.03 11.12
CA GLY A 104 -4.52 15.87 10.43
C GLY A 104 -4.74 15.74 8.93
N THR A 105 -4.07 16.56 8.11
CA THR A 105 -3.95 16.24 6.69
C THR A 105 -2.50 16.40 6.27
N THR A 106 -1.95 15.34 5.69
CA THR A 106 -0.69 15.42 4.91
C THR A 106 -0.80 16.58 3.94
N PRO A 107 0.23 17.45 3.80
CA PRO A 107 0.22 18.51 2.80
C PRO A 107 -0.12 17.96 1.42
N VAL A 108 -0.99 18.63 0.69
CA VAL A 108 -1.50 18.12 -0.61
C VAL A 108 -0.41 17.99 -1.66
N ASP A 109 0.60 18.86 -1.57
CA ASP A 109 1.76 18.89 -2.46
C ASP A 109 2.84 17.86 -2.06
N MET A 110 2.70 17.23 -0.88
CA MET A 110 3.52 16.09 -0.51
C MET A 110 3.05 14.87 -1.32
N ALA A 111 3.90 14.39 -2.22
CA ALA A 111 3.68 13.10 -2.88
C ALA A 111 3.76 11.96 -1.87
N VAL A 112 3.56 10.71 -2.33
CA VAL A 112 3.90 9.57 -1.50
C VAL A 112 5.31 9.75 -0.96
N ASN A 113 5.43 9.76 0.36
CA ASN A 113 6.72 9.60 1.01
C ASN A 113 6.76 8.19 1.59
N PHE A 114 7.90 7.57 1.50
CA PHE A 114 8.05 6.19 1.93
C PHE A 114 9.44 5.93 2.51
N GLY A 115 9.50 4.92 3.36
CA GLY A 115 10.74 4.48 3.96
C GLY A 115 10.75 3.00 4.24
N VAL A 116 11.95 2.47 4.47
CA VAL A 116 12.16 1.06 4.74
C VAL A 116 13.19 0.84 5.84
N TYR A 117 12.96 -0.21 6.63
CA TYR A 117 14.05 -0.83 7.40
C TYR A 117 14.77 -1.81 6.48
N ARG A 118 16.05 -1.65 6.33
CA ARG A 118 16.90 -2.53 5.50
C ARG A 118 18.36 -2.51 5.94
N ILE A 119 19.09 -3.52 5.52
CA ILE A 119 20.56 -3.49 5.61
C ILE A 119 21.13 -2.74 4.41
N ILE A 120 22.01 -1.79 4.68
CA ILE A 120 22.86 -1.13 3.67
C ILE A 120 24.31 -1.51 4.04
N PRO A 121 24.95 -2.41 3.29
CA PRO A 121 26.26 -2.98 3.67
C PRO A 121 27.36 -1.94 3.88
N GLU A 122 27.32 -0.83 3.14
CA GLU A 122 28.28 0.28 3.21
C GLU A 122 28.17 1.05 4.54
N ILE A 123 27.04 0.91 5.25
CA ILE A 123 26.76 1.58 6.53
C ILE A 123 26.84 0.58 7.68
N SER A 124 26.08 -0.53 7.56
CA SER A 124 26.04 -1.58 8.58
C SER A 124 25.67 -2.92 7.96
N ASN A 125 26.40 -3.97 8.33
CA ASN A 125 26.12 -5.36 7.94
C ASN A 125 25.29 -6.14 8.96
N THR A 126 25.04 -5.56 10.14
CA THR A 126 24.45 -6.28 11.29
C THR A 126 23.17 -5.63 11.82
N THR A 127 22.97 -4.36 11.54
CA THR A 127 21.87 -3.58 12.08
C THR A 127 21.20 -2.80 10.95
N ALA A 128 19.90 -2.87 10.86
CA ALA A 128 19.12 -2.13 9.86
C ALA A 128 19.28 -0.62 10.03
N VAL A 129 19.20 0.08 8.93
CA VAL A 129 19.02 1.54 8.89
C VAL A 129 17.56 1.87 8.56
N ILE A 130 17.19 3.13 8.81
CA ILE A 130 15.92 3.71 8.41
C ILE A 130 16.21 4.57 7.19
N TYR A 131 15.87 4.06 6.00
CA TYR A 131 15.85 4.87 4.78
C TYR A 131 14.49 5.52 4.63
N TRP A 132 14.44 6.79 4.25
CA TRP A 132 13.20 7.50 3.96
C TRP A 132 13.39 8.48 2.81
N THR A 133 12.39 8.59 1.93
CA THR A 133 12.40 9.51 0.81
C THR A 133 11.12 10.34 0.78
N PHE A 134 11.28 11.63 0.55
CA PHE A 134 10.21 12.59 0.35
C PHE A 134 10.26 13.13 -1.07
N ALA A 135 9.10 13.48 -1.62
CA ALA A 135 8.98 14.26 -2.83
C ALA A 135 7.84 15.27 -2.66
N TYR A 136 8.12 16.54 -2.95
CA TYR A 136 7.20 17.67 -2.80
C TYR A 136 6.99 18.36 -4.14
N SER A 137 5.74 18.65 -4.48
CA SER A 137 5.35 19.37 -5.71
C SER A 137 5.64 20.86 -5.56
N GLY A 138 6.86 21.26 -5.87
CA GLY A 138 7.40 22.61 -5.67
C GLY A 138 8.91 22.59 -5.55
N SER A 139 9.49 23.74 -5.25
CA SER A 139 10.93 23.92 -4.99
C SER A 139 11.30 23.51 -3.56
N ALA A 140 12.60 23.48 -3.26
CA ALA A 140 13.12 23.31 -1.89
C ALA A 140 12.52 24.34 -0.91
N ALA A 141 12.32 25.57 -1.33
CA ALA A 141 11.73 26.63 -0.49
C ALA A 141 10.25 26.35 -0.18
N ASP A 142 9.50 25.79 -1.14
CA ASP A 142 8.08 25.40 -0.93
C ASP A 142 7.96 24.21 0.01
N ALA A 143 8.95 23.33 0.05
CA ALA A 143 8.99 22.13 0.90
C ALA A 143 9.51 22.38 2.32
N GLU A 144 10.12 23.55 2.61
CA GLU A 144 10.87 23.83 3.84
C GLU A 144 10.05 23.56 5.11
N ASP A 145 8.83 24.11 5.19
CA ASP A 145 7.97 23.94 6.38
C ASP A 145 7.64 22.46 6.65
N ALA A 146 7.45 21.67 5.59
CA ALA A 146 7.12 20.25 5.70
C ALA A 146 8.34 19.39 6.05
N LEU A 147 9.53 19.75 5.57
CA LEU A 147 10.73 18.92 5.68
C LEU A 147 11.71 19.35 6.79
N SER A 148 11.61 20.59 7.30
CA SER A 148 12.49 21.09 8.37
C SER A 148 12.53 20.19 9.63
N PRO A 149 11.43 19.55 10.08
CA PRO A 149 11.51 18.62 11.22
C PRO A 149 12.42 17.43 10.98
N PHE A 150 12.51 16.95 9.72
CA PHE A 150 13.37 15.82 9.35
C PHE A 150 14.83 16.24 9.17
N THR A 151 15.06 17.43 8.61
CA THR A 151 16.40 18.02 8.47
C THR A 151 17.06 18.25 9.83
N ALA A 152 16.26 18.52 10.88
CA ALA A 152 16.75 18.66 12.25
C ALA A 152 17.20 17.33 12.90
N ILE A 153 16.84 16.17 12.34
CA ILE A 153 17.27 14.85 12.85
C ILE A 153 18.60 14.46 12.21
N PRO A 154 19.69 14.28 12.99
CA PRO A 154 20.99 13.92 12.43
C PRO A 154 20.93 12.62 11.62
N ALA A 155 21.16 12.70 10.32
CA ALA A 155 21.20 11.58 9.40
C ALA A 155 22.63 11.04 9.22
N LEU A 156 22.75 9.75 8.93
CA LEU A 156 24.01 9.12 8.52
C LEU A 156 24.43 9.61 7.13
N THR A 157 23.45 9.65 6.22
CA THR A 157 23.59 10.24 4.89
C THR A 157 22.29 10.90 4.47
N GLN A 158 22.37 11.91 3.61
CA GLN A 158 21.23 12.55 2.98
C GLN A 158 21.56 13.01 1.57
N GLU A 159 20.55 13.06 0.72
CA GLU A 159 20.62 13.56 -0.64
C GLU A 159 19.35 14.34 -0.96
N GLN A 160 19.47 15.51 -1.59
CA GLN A 160 18.32 16.33 -1.96
C GLN A 160 18.57 17.07 -3.28
N GLY A 161 17.51 17.50 -3.89
CA GLY A 161 17.59 18.32 -5.10
C GLY A 161 16.23 18.61 -5.72
N ASP A 162 16.25 19.48 -6.70
CA ASP A 162 15.06 19.83 -7.48
C ASP A 162 15.15 19.16 -8.85
N VAL A 163 14.10 18.45 -9.23
CA VAL A 163 14.02 17.70 -10.49
C VAL A 163 12.64 17.85 -11.14
N PRO A 164 12.49 17.62 -12.43
CA PRO A 164 11.18 17.54 -13.05
C PRO A 164 10.44 16.26 -12.64
N TYR A 165 9.11 16.27 -12.64
CA TYR A 165 8.26 15.13 -12.22
C TYR A 165 8.66 13.76 -12.79
N PRO A 166 9.02 13.61 -14.08
CA PRO A 166 9.43 12.31 -14.62
C PRO A 166 10.66 11.68 -13.94
N ASP A 167 11.52 12.50 -13.33
CA ASP A 167 12.73 12.02 -12.66
C ASP A 167 12.50 11.59 -11.21
N ILE A 168 11.33 11.88 -10.62
CA ILE A 168 11.03 11.54 -9.23
C ILE A 168 11.14 10.04 -8.98
N ALA A 169 10.65 9.20 -9.88
CA ALA A 169 10.77 7.75 -9.72
C ALA A 169 12.24 7.30 -9.60
N ARG A 170 13.13 7.88 -10.39
CA ARG A 170 14.57 7.58 -10.38
C ARG A 170 15.23 8.04 -9.08
N VAL A 171 15.01 9.29 -8.66
CA VAL A 171 15.66 9.81 -7.44
C VAL A 171 15.12 9.18 -6.16
N GLN A 172 13.89 8.62 -6.18
CA GLN A 172 13.32 7.84 -5.09
C GLN A 172 13.65 6.32 -5.19
N GLY A 173 14.37 5.86 -6.23
CA GLY A 173 14.72 4.46 -6.42
C GLY A 173 13.56 3.54 -6.77
N THR A 174 12.48 4.08 -7.39
CA THR A 174 11.26 3.34 -7.76
C THR A 174 11.03 3.28 -9.27
N ASP A 175 12.04 3.57 -10.07
CA ASP A 175 11.97 3.42 -11.53
C ASP A 175 12.08 1.94 -11.96
N LEU A 176 11.82 1.67 -13.23
CA LEU A 176 11.82 0.31 -13.79
C LEU A 176 13.19 -0.40 -13.74
N THR A 177 14.27 0.32 -13.49
CA THR A 177 15.62 -0.24 -13.36
C THR A 177 15.99 -0.49 -11.90
N GLY A 178 15.14 -0.06 -10.98
CA GLY A 178 15.34 -0.21 -9.54
C GLY A 178 15.13 -1.66 -9.07
N PRO A 179 15.62 -2.00 -7.87
CA PRO A 179 15.57 -3.37 -7.34
C PRO A 179 14.14 -3.87 -7.10
N LEU A 180 13.16 -2.97 -6.94
CA LEU A 180 11.75 -3.34 -6.78
C LEU A 180 11.10 -3.90 -8.06
N CYS A 181 11.73 -3.67 -9.23
CA CYS A 181 11.27 -4.15 -10.52
C CYS A 181 12.05 -5.36 -11.03
N ALA A 182 12.87 -6.01 -10.19
CA ALA A 182 13.59 -7.21 -10.58
C ALA A 182 12.63 -8.37 -10.85
N GLU A 183 12.89 -9.10 -11.92
CA GLU A 183 12.02 -10.18 -12.41
C GLU A 183 12.40 -11.55 -11.82
N ASN A 184 11.46 -12.50 -11.89
CA ASN A 184 11.66 -13.92 -11.55
C ASN A 184 12.08 -14.16 -10.09
N LEU A 185 11.56 -13.35 -9.16
CA LEU A 185 11.84 -13.46 -7.74
C LEU A 185 10.64 -14.08 -7.01
N ILE A 186 10.94 -14.80 -5.92
CA ILE A 186 9.92 -15.31 -4.99
C ILE A 186 9.78 -14.30 -3.85
N HIS A 187 8.68 -13.57 -3.86
CA HIS A 187 8.33 -12.63 -2.81
C HIS A 187 7.45 -13.29 -1.75
N VAL A 188 7.77 -13.06 -0.48
CA VAL A 188 6.92 -13.36 0.66
C VAL A 188 6.52 -12.02 1.27
N THR A 189 5.24 -11.69 1.16
CA THR A 189 4.73 -10.36 1.50
C THR A 189 3.67 -10.42 2.60
N SER A 190 3.51 -9.32 3.31
CA SER A 190 2.36 -9.00 4.14
C SER A 190 2.13 -7.49 4.17
N THR A 191 0.94 -7.05 4.58
CA THR A 191 0.57 -5.63 4.59
C THR A 191 -0.41 -5.32 5.70
N ALA A 192 -0.44 -4.06 6.12
CA ALA A 192 -1.49 -3.47 6.95
C ALA A 192 -1.73 -2.02 6.54
N GLY A 193 -2.99 -1.59 6.51
CA GLY A 193 -3.37 -0.19 6.38
C GLY A 193 -3.49 0.44 7.77
N LEU A 194 -2.92 1.62 7.96
CA LEU A 194 -2.86 2.30 9.25
C LEU A 194 -3.43 3.71 9.16
N LEU A 195 -3.97 4.19 10.27
CA LEU A 195 -4.41 5.57 10.41
C LEU A 195 -3.31 6.46 10.99
N LYS A 196 -2.41 5.88 11.79
CA LYS A 196 -1.32 6.59 12.47
C LYS A 196 -0.19 5.62 12.80
N TRP A 197 1.05 6.10 12.79
CA TRP A 197 2.19 5.32 13.26
C TRP A 197 2.20 5.20 14.79
N ASN A 198 2.05 3.98 15.33
CA ASN A 198 2.35 3.70 16.74
C ASN A 198 3.87 3.58 16.91
N VAL A 199 4.50 4.56 17.57
CA VAL A 199 5.95 4.65 17.69
C VAL A 199 6.54 3.46 18.46
N THR A 200 5.83 2.96 19.48
CA THR A 200 6.25 1.77 20.25
C THR A 200 6.22 0.52 19.36
N ALA A 201 5.15 0.32 18.58
CA ALA A 201 5.06 -0.80 17.64
C ALA A 201 6.16 -0.71 16.57
N GLN A 202 6.49 0.48 16.07
CA GLN A 202 7.59 0.66 15.11
C GLN A 202 8.95 0.27 15.73
N ARG A 203 9.19 0.56 17.00
CA ARG A 203 10.40 0.09 17.72
C ARG A 203 10.42 -1.42 17.82
N GLN A 204 9.32 -2.04 18.19
CA GLN A 204 9.21 -3.51 18.28
C GLN A 204 9.47 -4.18 16.92
N ILE A 205 8.89 -3.66 15.85
CA ILE A 205 9.10 -4.16 14.49
C ILE A 205 10.57 -4.01 14.06
N TYR A 206 11.19 -2.88 14.36
CA TYR A 206 12.62 -2.66 14.05
C TYR A 206 13.53 -3.63 14.79
N GLU A 207 13.30 -3.85 16.08
CA GLU A 207 14.05 -4.81 16.89
C GLU A 207 13.81 -6.24 16.42
N HIS A 208 12.57 -6.59 16.10
CA HIS A 208 12.21 -7.87 15.52
C HIS A 208 12.92 -8.10 14.17
N PHE A 209 12.94 -7.09 13.29
CA PHE A 209 13.69 -7.15 12.03
C PHE A 209 15.16 -7.50 12.27
N ASN A 210 15.83 -6.79 13.17
CA ASN A 210 17.24 -7.04 13.49
C ASN A 210 17.48 -8.46 14.07
N ALA A 211 16.56 -8.95 14.91
CA ALA A 211 16.64 -10.31 15.44
C ALA A 211 16.48 -11.37 14.32
N GLN A 212 15.56 -11.16 13.39
CA GLN A 212 15.29 -12.10 12.29
C GLN A 212 16.42 -12.13 11.25
N ILE A 213 17.03 -10.99 10.89
CA ILE A 213 18.18 -10.99 9.98
C ILE A 213 19.43 -11.66 10.61
N ALA A 214 19.57 -11.59 11.93
CA ALA A 214 20.63 -12.32 12.64
C ALA A 214 20.36 -13.84 12.64
N ARG A 215 19.09 -14.24 12.79
CA ARG A 215 18.65 -15.65 12.78
C ARG A 215 18.69 -16.27 11.39
N TYR A 216 18.35 -15.48 10.33
CA TYR A 216 18.27 -15.93 8.94
C TYR A 216 19.18 -15.07 8.03
N PRO A 217 20.52 -15.22 8.13
CA PRO A 217 21.47 -14.38 7.37
C PRO A 217 21.27 -14.41 5.85
N ALA A 218 20.71 -15.51 5.31
CA ALA A 218 20.41 -15.65 3.88
C ALA A 218 19.34 -14.65 3.37
N LEU A 219 18.49 -14.12 4.26
CA LEU A 219 17.40 -13.19 3.93
C LEU A 219 17.76 -11.73 4.24
N LYS A 220 18.88 -11.44 4.88
CA LYS A 220 19.14 -10.12 5.45
C LYS A 220 19.27 -8.98 4.44
N PHE A 221 19.73 -9.25 3.23
CA PHE A 221 19.88 -8.23 2.18
C PHE A 221 18.68 -8.12 1.24
N THR A 222 17.76 -9.06 1.36
CA THR A 222 16.62 -9.20 0.46
C THR A 222 15.29 -8.99 1.17
N THR A 223 15.33 -8.63 2.46
CA THR A 223 14.12 -8.33 3.24
C THR A 223 14.04 -6.85 3.56
N THR A 224 12.85 -6.31 3.43
CA THR A 224 12.50 -4.93 3.80
C THR A 224 11.19 -4.89 4.58
N VAL A 225 11.10 -3.93 5.51
CA VAL A 225 9.84 -3.53 6.15
C VAL A 225 9.55 -2.13 5.67
N GLY A 226 8.52 -1.99 4.86
CA GLY A 226 8.20 -0.75 4.16
C GLY A 226 7.04 0.01 4.76
N HIS A 227 7.10 1.32 4.60
CA HIS A 227 6.14 2.29 5.10
C HIS A 227 5.89 3.31 4.01
N GLU A 228 4.63 3.58 3.70
CA GLU A 228 4.22 4.60 2.75
C GLU A 228 3.20 5.53 3.41
N ALA A 229 3.26 6.80 3.07
CA ALA A 229 2.28 7.77 3.52
C ALA A 229 1.83 8.68 2.37
N TYR A 230 0.53 8.93 2.31
CA TYR A 230 -0.13 9.64 1.22
C TYR A 230 -0.93 10.82 1.75
N SER A 231 -1.07 11.87 0.94
CA SER A 231 -2.10 12.88 1.17
C SER A 231 -3.45 12.32 0.69
N ASN A 232 -4.39 12.11 1.59
CA ASN A 232 -5.70 11.52 1.27
C ASN A 232 -6.82 12.56 1.16
N ARG A 233 -6.50 13.87 1.04
CA ARG A 233 -7.51 14.92 0.98
C ARG A 233 -8.52 14.68 -0.15
N ALA A 234 -8.04 14.62 -1.39
CA ALA A 234 -8.94 14.41 -2.52
C ALA A 234 -9.59 13.02 -2.54
N VAL A 235 -8.99 12.01 -1.90
CA VAL A 235 -9.62 10.69 -1.73
C VAL A 235 -10.87 10.77 -0.88
N LYS A 236 -10.84 11.58 0.19
CA LYS A 236 -11.99 11.84 1.06
C LYS A 236 -13.02 12.75 0.40
N ASP A 237 -12.54 13.82 -0.26
CA ASP A 237 -13.40 14.83 -0.88
C ASP A 237 -14.13 14.31 -2.12
N SER A 238 -13.49 13.42 -2.91
CA SER A 238 -14.05 12.86 -4.14
C SER A 238 -15.29 12.01 -3.89
N PHE A 239 -15.33 11.31 -2.75
CA PHE A 239 -16.42 10.44 -2.37
C PHE A 239 -16.74 10.61 -0.88
N PRO A 240 -17.45 11.70 -0.51
CA PRO A 240 -17.85 11.96 0.89
C PRO A 240 -18.67 10.81 1.49
N ASP A 241 -19.50 10.18 0.65
CA ASP A 241 -20.13 8.89 0.92
C ASP A 241 -19.27 7.76 0.33
N TRP A 242 -18.50 7.11 1.15
CA TRP A 242 -17.56 6.03 0.78
C TRP A 242 -18.23 4.81 0.13
N SER A 243 -19.56 4.82 -0.01
CA SER A 243 -20.32 3.81 -0.74
C SER A 243 -20.17 3.88 -2.26
N GLN A 244 -19.65 4.97 -2.80
CA GLN A 244 -19.61 5.24 -4.25
C GLN A 244 -18.56 4.44 -5.02
N SER A 245 -17.66 3.69 -4.35
CA SER A 245 -16.73 2.74 -4.97
C SER A 245 -16.53 1.52 -4.08
N ALA A 246 -16.03 0.44 -4.67
CA ALA A 246 -15.71 -0.79 -3.92
C ALA A 246 -14.48 -0.62 -3.01
N PHE A 247 -13.60 0.35 -3.24
CA PHE A 247 -12.44 0.62 -2.39
C PHE A 247 -12.87 1.14 -1.01
N PRO A 248 -12.62 0.42 0.10
CA PRO A 248 -13.20 0.76 1.39
C PRO A 248 -12.34 1.71 2.24
N TRP A 249 -11.01 1.77 2.01
CA TRP A 249 -10.04 2.33 2.95
C TRP A 249 -9.68 3.79 2.66
N ARG A 250 -10.71 4.63 2.39
CA ARG A 250 -10.51 6.04 2.01
C ARG A 250 -10.02 6.96 3.14
N ALA A 251 -10.18 6.52 4.41
CA ALA A 251 -9.66 7.26 5.55
C ALA A 251 -8.16 7.05 5.77
N GLU A 252 -7.62 5.94 5.25
CA GLU A 252 -6.22 5.60 5.44
C GLU A 252 -5.31 6.51 4.64
N ASN A 253 -4.16 6.81 5.21
CA ASN A 253 -3.09 7.53 4.54
C ASN A 253 -1.73 6.85 4.75
N HIS A 254 -1.69 5.76 5.50
CA HIS A 254 -0.48 4.99 5.74
C HIS A 254 -0.67 3.54 5.27
N LEU A 255 0.18 3.11 4.38
CA LEU A 255 0.31 1.72 3.98
C LEU A 255 1.63 1.16 4.48
N THR A 256 1.59 -0.10 4.85
CA THR A 256 2.79 -0.83 5.22
C THR A 256 2.93 -2.06 4.36
N TYR A 257 4.15 -2.47 4.14
CA TYR A 257 4.42 -3.75 3.52
C TYR A 257 5.68 -4.38 4.12
N PHE A 258 5.63 -5.68 4.27
CA PHE A 258 6.78 -6.52 4.45
C PHE A 258 7.06 -7.20 3.12
N ASP A 259 8.30 -7.19 2.69
CA ASP A 259 8.73 -7.92 1.51
C ASP A 259 10.05 -8.64 1.78
N CYS A 260 10.01 -9.96 1.66
CA CYS A 260 11.16 -10.84 1.74
C CYS A 260 11.33 -11.58 0.42
N VAL A 261 12.35 -11.22 -0.32
CA VAL A 261 12.73 -11.93 -1.53
C VAL A 261 13.56 -13.14 -1.15
N VAL A 262 13.07 -14.35 -1.43
CA VAL A 262 13.84 -15.58 -1.24
C VAL A 262 14.89 -15.67 -2.36
N PRO A 263 16.19 -15.69 -2.04
CA PRO A 263 17.24 -15.77 -3.06
C PRO A 263 17.08 -16.98 -3.96
N ASP A 264 17.38 -16.86 -5.24
CA ASP A 264 17.24 -17.96 -6.23
C ASP A 264 18.00 -19.23 -5.80
N ALA A 265 19.18 -19.07 -5.21
CA ALA A 265 19.95 -20.18 -4.65
C ALA A 265 19.23 -20.94 -3.51
N GLN A 266 18.16 -20.35 -2.94
CA GLN A 266 17.36 -20.90 -1.84
C GLN A 266 15.90 -21.15 -2.22
N LYS A 267 15.53 -21.03 -3.49
CA LYS A 267 14.15 -21.13 -3.97
C LYS A 267 13.43 -22.42 -3.61
N ASP A 268 14.17 -23.52 -3.45
CA ASP A 268 13.64 -24.84 -3.07
C ASP A 268 13.73 -25.12 -1.56
N ASN A 269 14.28 -24.19 -0.77
CA ASN A 269 14.38 -24.30 0.68
C ASN A 269 13.02 -24.04 1.36
N ALA A 270 12.24 -25.08 1.56
CA ALA A 270 10.91 -24.99 2.18
C ALA A 270 10.97 -24.41 3.61
N THR A 271 12.01 -24.75 4.39
CA THR A 271 12.17 -24.23 5.75
C THR A 271 12.40 -22.72 5.74
N LEU A 272 13.23 -22.22 4.81
CA LEU A 272 13.50 -20.77 4.71
C LEU A 272 12.26 -20.00 4.24
N LYS A 273 11.49 -20.56 3.28
CA LYS A 273 10.21 -19.98 2.86
C LYS A 273 9.17 -19.94 3.97
N ALA A 274 9.08 -21.00 4.77
CA ALA A 274 8.21 -21.03 5.94
C ALA A 274 8.63 -19.98 6.98
N ALA A 275 9.93 -19.86 7.25
CA ALA A 275 10.46 -18.83 8.15
C ALA A 275 10.15 -17.40 7.66
N ALA A 276 10.32 -17.13 6.36
CA ALA A 276 9.97 -15.84 5.76
C ALA A 276 8.47 -15.53 5.91
N ARG A 277 7.60 -16.53 5.73
CA ARG A 277 6.15 -16.39 5.91
C ARG A 277 5.78 -16.12 7.37
N THR A 278 6.36 -16.85 8.31
CA THR A 278 6.16 -16.60 9.74
C THR A 278 6.57 -15.18 10.10
N TRP A 279 7.73 -14.74 9.63
CA TRP A 279 8.20 -13.37 9.85
C TRP A 279 7.27 -12.31 9.25
N ALA A 280 6.79 -12.52 8.01
CA ALA A 280 5.81 -11.64 7.38
C ALA A 280 4.54 -11.48 8.23
N ASN A 281 4.02 -12.59 8.78
CA ASN A 281 2.84 -12.59 9.64
C ASN A 281 3.11 -11.88 10.96
N GLU A 282 4.25 -12.14 11.61
CA GLU A 282 4.64 -11.51 12.88
C GLU A 282 4.74 -9.98 12.75
N VAL A 283 5.33 -9.47 11.66
CA VAL A 283 5.41 -8.01 11.39
C VAL A 283 4.03 -7.43 11.18
N ARG A 284 3.17 -8.08 10.40
CA ARG A 284 1.79 -7.65 10.18
C ARG A 284 1.00 -7.59 11.49
N ASP A 285 1.14 -8.60 12.33
CA ASP A 285 0.42 -8.69 13.60
C ASP A 285 0.87 -7.57 14.56
N LEU A 286 2.16 -7.20 14.57
CA LEU A 286 2.68 -6.05 15.30
C LEU A 286 2.09 -4.71 14.79
N TRP A 287 1.94 -4.53 13.48
CA TRP A 287 1.25 -3.34 12.94
C TRP A 287 -0.20 -3.26 13.40
N ASN A 288 -0.94 -4.36 13.28
CA ASN A 288 -2.35 -4.40 13.68
C ASN A 288 -2.52 -4.17 15.19
N GLN A 289 -1.68 -4.79 16.03
CA GLN A 289 -1.68 -4.55 17.48
C GLN A 289 -1.40 -3.08 17.78
N GLY A 290 -0.39 -2.48 17.15
CA GLY A 290 -0.08 -1.07 17.33
C GLY A 290 -1.22 -0.15 16.89
N GLN A 291 -1.99 -0.53 15.88
CA GLN A 291 -3.18 0.22 15.44
C GLN A 291 -4.32 0.12 16.45
N GLU A 292 -4.57 -1.04 17.06
CA GLU A 292 -5.56 -1.21 18.13
C GLU A 292 -5.27 -0.29 19.34
N GLU A 293 -3.99 -0.10 19.67
CA GLU A 293 -3.54 0.73 20.81
C GLU A 293 -3.66 2.25 20.55
N THR A 294 -3.72 2.67 19.27
CA THR A 294 -3.86 4.09 18.92
C THR A 294 -5.31 4.58 18.91
N GLY A 295 -6.28 3.68 19.01
CA GLY A 295 -7.71 3.97 19.05
C GLY A 295 -8.09 4.77 20.29
N SER A 296 -8.96 5.78 20.11
CA SER A 296 -9.36 6.74 21.16
C SER A 296 -10.48 6.23 22.08
N SER A 297 -11.00 5.03 21.91
CA SER A 297 -12.03 4.45 22.77
C SER A 297 -11.94 2.93 22.86
N SER A 298 -12.25 2.39 24.04
CA SER A 298 -12.29 0.94 24.31
C SER A 298 -13.38 0.18 23.53
N GLU A 299 -14.30 0.89 22.87
CA GLU A 299 -15.42 0.31 22.11
C GLU A 299 -15.13 0.15 20.61
N SER A 300 -14.10 0.82 20.09
CA SER A 300 -13.69 0.69 18.68
C SER A 300 -12.24 0.26 18.57
N LYS A 301 -11.96 -1.00 18.89
CA LYS A 301 -10.69 -1.58 18.47
C LYS A 301 -10.61 -1.49 16.96
N GLU A 302 -9.56 -0.83 16.48
CA GLU A 302 -9.32 -0.73 15.03
C GLU A 302 -9.12 -2.15 14.47
N LYS A 303 -9.96 -2.51 13.50
CA LYS A 303 -9.91 -3.82 12.85
C LYS A 303 -8.79 -3.84 11.81
N PRO A 304 -8.19 -5.01 11.51
CA PRO A 304 -7.21 -5.15 10.45
C PRO A 304 -7.71 -4.63 9.11
N ARG A 305 -6.85 -3.95 8.35
CA ARG A 305 -7.14 -3.41 7.02
C ARG A 305 -6.05 -3.85 6.05
N ILE A 306 -6.46 -4.30 4.88
CA ILE A 306 -5.56 -4.83 3.86
C ILE A 306 -5.79 -4.06 2.57
N TYR A 307 -4.74 -3.40 2.09
CA TYR A 307 -4.73 -2.87 0.74
C TYR A 307 -4.62 -4.01 -0.26
N VAL A 308 -5.64 -4.19 -1.09
CA VAL A 308 -5.76 -5.36 -1.96
C VAL A 308 -4.55 -5.52 -2.90
N ASN A 309 -3.97 -4.43 -3.40
CA ASN A 309 -2.81 -4.50 -4.29
C ASN A 309 -1.51 -4.96 -3.59
N TYR A 310 -1.45 -4.91 -2.26
CA TYR A 310 -0.31 -5.39 -1.46
C TYR A 310 -0.61 -6.72 -0.75
N ALA A 311 -1.83 -7.22 -0.89
CA ALA A 311 -2.20 -8.52 -0.36
C ALA A 311 -1.37 -9.64 -1.01
N SER A 312 -1.10 -10.69 -0.27
CA SER A 312 -0.28 -11.81 -0.75
C SER A 312 -1.05 -12.89 -1.52
N GLY A 313 -2.31 -12.60 -1.89
CA GLY A 313 -3.17 -13.49 -2.65
C GLY A 313 -3.65 -14.72 -1.87
N MET A 314 -4.11 -15.76 -2.57
CA MET A 314 -4.62 -16.99 -1.95
C MET A 314 -3.58 -17.76 -1.12
N LEU A 315 -2.30 -17.52 -1.34
CA LEU A 315 -1.22 -18.10 -0.55
C LEU A 315 -1.18 -17.57 0.88
N SER A 316 -1.81 -16.43 1.13
CA SER A 316 -1.97 -15.83 2.46
C SER A 316 -3.13 -16.40 3.26
N GLY A 317 -3.92 -17.34 2.73
CA GLY A 317 -5.18 -17.92 3.29
C GLY A 317 -5.27 -18.16 4.78
N GLU A 318 -4.32 -17.67 5.54
CA GLU A 318 -4.22 -17.75 6.97
C GLU A 318 -4.72 -16.46 7.62
N GLY A 319 -6.02 -16.44 7.96
CA GLY A 319 -6.45 -15.74 9.15
C GLY A 319 -7.16 -14.40 9.01
N TYR A 320 -7.28 -13.75 7.83
CA TYR A 320 -8.05 -12.50 7.74
C TYR A 320 -9.43 -12.72 7.13
N PRO A 321 -10.46 -12.08 7.71
CA PRO A 321 -11.78 -12.05 7.09
C PRO A 321 -11.72 -11.24 5.79
N LEU A 322 -12.61 -11.56 4.84
CA LEU A 322 -12.71 -10.82 3.57
C LEU A 322 -13.00 -9.33 3.77
N GLU A 323 -13.64 -9.01 4.89
CA GLU A 323 -13.94 -7.66 5.33
C GLU A 323 -12.66 -6.82 5.54
N ALA A 324 -11.54 -7.44 5.90
CA ALA A 324 -10.26 -6.74 6.02
C ALA A 324 -9.77 -6.19 4.67
N THR A 325 -10.13 -6.84 3.57
CA THR A 325 -9.79 -6.38 2.21
C THR A 325 -10.89 -5.52 1.59
N TYR A 326 -12.16 -5.90 1.78
CA TYR A 326 -13.29 -5.29 1.05
C TYR A 326 -14.21 -4.40 1.91
N GLY A 327 -13.86 -4.15 3.17
CA GLY A 327 -14.61 -3.30 4.09
C GLY A 327 -15.52 -4.07 5.05
N TYR A 328 -15.69 -3.51 6.23
CA TYR A 328 -16.45 -4.13 7.32
C TYR A 328 -17.95 -3.81 7.31
N GLU A 329 -18.40 -2.95 6.39
CA GLU A 329 -19.80 -2.72 6.16
C GLU A 329 -20.43 -3.94 5.44
N SER A 330 -21.39 -4.59 6.10
CA SER A 330 -21.95 -5.87 5.61
C SER A 330 -22.46 -5.80 4.16
N TRP A 331 -23.04 -4.66 3.77
CA TRP A 331 -23.57 -4.43 2.44
C TRP A 331 -22.51 -4.50 1.31
N ARG A 332 -21.23 -4.22 1.61
CA ARG A 332 -20.16 -4.18 0.58
C ARG A 332 -19.91 -5.57 0.00
N LEU A 333 -19.62 -6.54 0.84
CA LEU A 333 -19.40 -7.91 0.40
C LEU A 333 -20.62 -8.53 -0.23
N ASP A 334 -21.83 -8.25 0.28
CA ASP A 334 -23.08 -8.72 -0.29
C ASP A 334 -23.27 -8.16 -1.70
N LYS A 335 -23.08 -6.86 -1.89
CA LYS A 335 -23.12 -6.22 -3.21
C LYS A 335 -22.07 -6.79 -4.18
N LEU A 336 -20.81 -6.97 -3.72
CA LEU A 336 -19.76 -7.56 -4.54
C LEU A 336 -20.11 -9.00 -4.96
N ARG A 337 -20.69 -9.80 -4.07
CA ARG A 337 -21.14 -11.18 -4.37
C ARG A 337 -22.29 -11.21 -5.36
N GLU A 338 -23.24 -10.27 -5.25
CA GLU A 338 -24.34 -10.15 -6.23
C GLU A 338 -23.81 -9.82 -7.63
N ILE A 339 -22.92 -8.81 -7.74
CA ILE A 339 -22.27 -8.46 -9.01
C ILE A 339 -21.45 -9.64 -9.55
N LYS A 340 -20.74 -10.37 -8.65
CA LYS A 340 -19.97 -11.55 -9.03
C LYS A 340 -20.85 -12.65 -9.64
N LYS A 341 -22.05 -12.90 -9.08
CA LYS A 341 -23.01 -13.88 -9.63
C LYS A 341 -23.47 -13.51 -11.04
N GLU A 342 -23.62 -12.23 -11.32
CA GLU A 342 -24.05 -11.75 -12.62
C GLU A 342 -22.95 -11.85 -13.67
N TYR A 343 -21.76 -11.32 -13.38
CA TYR A 343 -20.70 -11.16 -14.38
C TYR A 343 -19.68 -12.30 -14.42
N ASP A 344 -19.56 -13.09 -13.35
CA ASP A 344 -18.71 -14.29 -13.30
C ASP A 344 -19.35 -15.41 -12.47
N PRO A 345 -20.49 -15.98 -12.90
CA PRO A 345 -21.24 -17.00 -12.16
C PRO A 345 -20.45 -18.30 -11.96
N LEU A 346 -19.41 -18.56 -12.74
CA LEU A 346 -18.55 -19.73 -12.61
C LEU A 346 -17.30 -19.46 -11.77
N ASN A 347 -17.19 -18.26 -11.18
CA ASN A 347 -16.06 -17.84 -10.35
C ASN A 347 -14.70 -18.10 -11.05
N ARG A 348 -14.56 -17.70 -12.31
CA ARG A 348 -13.33 -17.90 -13.11
C ARG A 348 -12.21 -16.97 -12.69
N PHE A 349 -12.54 -15.72 -12.26
CA PHE A 349 -11.61 -14.73 -11.72
C PHE A 349 -11.52 -14.88 -10.20
N ARG A 350 -10.76 -15.88 -9.70
CA ARG A 350 -10.65 -16.21 -8.26
C ARG A 350 -9.22 -16.37 -7.75
N PHE A 351 -8.22 -16.10 -8.59
CA PHE A 351 -6.83 -16.47 -8.28
C PHE A 351 -6.09 -15.47 -7.38
N PHE A 352 -6.65 -14.29 -7.18
CA PHE A 352 -6.10 -13.25 -6.33
C PHE A 352 -7.21 -12.63 -5.49
N GLU A 353 -7.07 -12.62 -4.17
CA GLU A 353 -8.05 -12.08 -3.18
C GLU A 353 -9.52 -12.29 -3.60
N PRO A 354 -9.97 -13.55 -3.71
CA PRO A 354 -11.28 -13.85 -4.26
C PRO A 354 -12.41 -13.43 -3.30
N ILE A 355 -13.43 -12.73 -3.81
CA ILE A 355 -14.66 -12.37 -3.08
C ILE A 355 -15.45 -13.62 -2.69
N VAL A 356 -15.40 -14.67 -3.51
CA VAL A 356 -16.01 -15.98 -3.27
C VAL A 356 -14.92 -17.01 -3.16
N ARG A 357 -14.69 -17.54 -1.95
CA ARG A 357 -13.72 -18.60 -1.67
C ARG A 357 -14.32 -19.98 -2.01
N GLU A 358 -13.49 -20.94 -2.39
CA GLU A 358 -13.94 -22.28 -2.79
C GLU A 358 -14.77 -23.01 -1.70
N ASP A 359 -14.45 -22.78 -0.43
CA ASP A 359 -15.20 -23.33 0.70
C ASP A 359 -16.63 -22.82 0.79
N SER A 360 -16.87 -21.60 0.30
CA SER A 360 -18.21 -20.97 0.24
C SER A 360 -18.99 -21.34 -1.01
N VAL A 361 -18.36 -21.86 -2.06
CA VAL A 361 -19.03 -22.28 -3.31
C VAL A 361 -20.01 -23.43 -3.04
N LYS A 362 -19.68 -24.33 -2.13
CA LYS A 362 -20.58 -25.44 -1.71
C LYS A 362 -21.80 -24.97 -0.92
N MET A 363 -21.71 -23.84 -0.23
CA MET A 363 -22.80 -23.31 0.60
C MET A 363 -23.76 -22.37 -0.16
N VAL A 364 -23.36 -21.81 -1.30
CA VAL A 364 -24.14 -20.75 -2.01
C VAL A 364 -24.71 -21.24 -3.36
N GLY A 365 -24.53 -22.52 -3.71
CA GLY A 365 -25.10 -23.10 -4.93
C GLY A 365 -24.49 -22.61 -6.24
N TYR A 366 -23.25 -22.17 -6.22
CA TYR A 366 -22.46 -22.01 -7.44
C TYR A 366 -22.15 -23.42 -8.00
N LYS A 367 -22.77 -23.75 -9.13
CA LYS A 367 -22.51 -25.00 -9.86
C LYS A 367 -21.36 -24.85 -10.84
#